data_defec5c3fea644b93b65731969f8466f
#
_entry.id   defec5c3fea644b93b65731969f8466f
#
_cell.length_a   1.000
_cell.length_b   1.000
_cell.length_c   1.000
_cell.angle_alpha   90.00
_cell.angle_beta   90.00
_cell.angle_gamma   90.00
#
_symmetry.space_group_name_H-M   'P 1'
#
loop_
_entity.id
_entity.type
_entity.pdbx_description
1 polymer ?
#
loop_
_entity_poly.entity_id
_entity_poly.type
_entity_poly.pdbx_seq_one_letter_code
_entity_poly.pdbx_strand_id
1 'polypeptide(L)'
;LEDKAKQYALRLLSYRGRSVKEVEERLRRKKFPADVVSSTICKLQRAGFLDDVALAEALKREATKTKFLSRYGTRRFMLSRGITREIVDLVFSPDDAEDIDNASRLVEKKLRIIDDLPAEKKKRRLYQLLLRKGYSVEIIESALKRIDSKEV
;
A
#
# COMPACT_ATOMS: atom_id res chain seq x y z
N LEU A 1 -23.50 0.41 25.19
CA LEU A 1 -23.19 0.14 23.77
C LEU A 1 -21.93 0.82 23.28
N GLU A 2 -21.72 2.10 23.64
CA GLU A 2 -20.50 2.81 23.23
C GLU A 2 -19.23 2.16 23.76
N ASP A 3 -19.23 1.69 25.01
CA ASP A 3 -18.08 1.01 25.60
C ASP A 3 -17.74 -0.28 24.85
N LYS A 4 -18.75 -1.05 24.45
CA LYS A 4 -18.56 -2.27 23.68
C LYS A 4 -18.02 -1.98 22.29
N ALA A 5 -18.54 -0.94 21.63
CA ALA A 5 -18.07 -0.51 20.31
C ALA A 5 -16.61 -0.07 20.39
N LYS A 6 -16.26 0.74 21.39
CA LYS A 6 -14.89 1.21 21.61
C LYS A 6 -13.93 0.05 21.86
N GLN A 7 -14.31 -0.88 22.75
CA GLN A 7 -13.47 -2.06 23.03
C GLN A 7 -13.25 -2.91 21.78
N TYR A 8 -14.29 -3.12 20.98
CA TYR A 8 -14.20 -3.86 19.73
C TYR A 8 -13.24 -3.16 18.75
N ALA A 9 -13.41 -1.85 18.58
CA ALA A 9 -12.56 -1.07 17.69
C ALA A 9 -11.09 -1.08 18.15
N LEU A 10 -10.83 -0.92 19.43
CA LEU A 10 -9.48 -0.97 19.98
C LEU A 10 -8.83 -2.33 19.79
N ARG A 11 -9.60 -3.40 19.88
CA ARG A 11 -9.13 -4.75 19.59
C ARG A 11 -8.69 -4.88 18.13
N LEU A 12 -9.50 -4.35 17.20
CA LEU A 12 -9.15 -4.35 15.78
C LEU A 12 -7.83 -3.61 15.54
N LEU A 13 -7.68 -2.45 16.17
CA LEU A 13 -6.50 -1.61 16.02
C LEU A 13 -5.26 -2.23 16.66
N SER A 14 -5.43 -3.11 17.64
CA SER A 14 -4.29 -3.82 18.25
C SER A 14 -3.65 -4.83 17.30
N TYR A 15 -4.39 -5.35 16.32
CA TYR A 15 -3.85 -6.28 15.33
C TYR A 15 -3.09 -5.56 14.22
N ARG A 16 -3.59 -4.43 13.74
CA ARG A 16 -2.94 -3.62 12.71
C ARG A 16 -3.61 -2.24 12.61
N GLY A 17 -2.91 -1.31 11.97
CA GLY A 17 -3.50 -0.01 11.62
C GLY A 17 -4.69 -0.18 10.69
N ARG A 18 -5.73 0.62 10.92
CA ARG A 18 -6.94 0.58 10.11
C ARG A 18 -7.42 1.99 9.83
N SER A 19 -8.05 2.16 8.65
CA SER A 19 -8.64 3.45 8.29
C SER A 19 -9.97 3.64 9.04
N VAL A 20 -10.42 4.89 9.08
CA VAL A 20 -11.74 5.24 9.61
C VAL A 20 -12.81 4.40 8.92
N LYS A 21 -12.75 4.30 7.60
CA LYS A 21 -13.72 3.54 6.81
C LYS A 21 -13.73 2.06 7.19
N GLU A 22 -12.55 1.47 7.37
CA GLU A 22 -12.44 0.06 7.76
C GLU A 22 -13.07 -0.20 9.13
N VAL A 23 -12.81 0.66 10.10
CA VAL A 23 -13.39 0.53 11.45
C VAL A 23 -14.90 0.74 11.41
N GLU A 24 -15.37 1.76 10.67
CA GLU A 24 -16.80 1.99 10.48
C GLU A 24 -17.52 0.76 9.95
N GLU A 25 -16.99 0.17 8.88
CA GLU A 25 -17.59 -1.01 8.25
C GLU A 25 -17.65 -2.20 9.21
N ARG A 26 -16.59 -2.40 9.99
CA ARG A 26 -16.55 -3.50 10.96
C ARG A 26 -17.55 -3.29 12.09
N LEU A 27 -17.71 -2.05 12.57
CA LEU A 27 -18.70 -1.73 13.59
C LEU A 27 -20.13 -1.91 13.06
N ARG A 28 -20.38 -1.52 11.82
CA ARG A 28 -21.69 -1.73 11.19
C ARG A 28 -22.00 -3.22 11.02
N ARG A 29 -21.02 -4.02 10.66
CA ARG A 29 -21.20 -5.50 10.55
C ARG A 29 -21.54 -6.12 11.90
N LYS A 30 -21.02 -5.56 12.98
CA LYS A 30 -21.38 -6.00 14.34
C LYS A 30 -22.75 -5.47 14.78
N LYS A 31 -23.41 -4.72 13.89
CA LYS A 31 -24.77 -4.19 14.08
C LYS A 31 -24.89 -3.13 15.18
N PHE A 32 -23.82 -2.41 15.48
CA PHE A 32 -23.92 -1.24 16.32
C PHE A 32 -24.74 -0.16 15.61
N PRO A 33 -25.62 0.56 16.36
CA PRO A 33 -26.40 1.65 15.75
C PRO A 33 -25.52 2.74 15.15
N ALA A 34 -26.03 3.42 14.11
CA ALA A 34 -25.28 4.43 13.37
C ALA A 34 -24.73 5.56 14.26
N ASP A 35 -25.51 5.99 15.25
CA ASP A 35 -25.10 7.04 16.18
C ASP A 35 -23.95 6.57 17.08
N VAL A 36 -23.97 5.29 17.51
CA VAL A 36 -22.90 4.68 18.28
C VAL A 36 -21.62 4.58 17.44
N VAL A 37 -21.76 4.17 16.17
CA VAL A 37 -20.61 4.08 15.23
C VAL A 37 -19.97 5.46 15.08
N SER A 38 -20.76 6.48 14.77
CA SER A 38 -20.24 7.85 14.56
C SER A 38 -19.57 8.40 15.82
N SER A 39 -20.18 8.21 16.98
CA SER A 39 -19.64 8.66 18.26
C SER A 39 -18.31 7.95 18.57
N THR A 40 -18.25 6.65 18.36
CA THR A 40 -17.04 5.85 18.61
C THR A 40 -15.90 6.30 17.72
N ILE A 41 -16.16 6.46 16.41
CA ILE A 41 -15.15 6.93 15.45
C ILE A 41 -14.61 8.30 15.88
N CYS A 42 -15.49 9.23 16.21
CA CYS A 42 -15.10 10.58 16.62
C CYS A 42 -14.18 10.55 17.86
N LYS A 43 -14.53 9.75 18.86
CA LYS A 43 -13.74 9.62 20.09
C LYS A 43 -12.36 9.01 19.81
N LEU A 44 -12.29 7.99 18.94
CA LEU A 44 -11.04 7.36 18.59
C LEU A 44 -10.13 8.29 17.78
N GLN A 45 -10.70 9.11 16.91
CA GLN A 45 -9.95 10.13 16.18
C GLN A 45 -9.37 11.17 17.13
N ARG A 46 -10.17 11.68 18.06
CA ARG A 46 -9.72 12.67 19.05
C ARG A 46 -8.63 12.13 19.96
N ALA A 47 -8.70 10.86 20.30
CA ALA A 47 -7.69 10.20 21.14
C ALA A 47 -6.44 9.79 20.36
N GLY A 48 -6.43 9.96 19.04
CA GLY A 48 -5.28 9.60 18.21
C GLY A 48 -5.20 8.13 17.82
N PHE A 49 -6.19 7.31 18.15
CA PHE A 49 -6.22 5.90 17.75
C PHE A 49 -6.58 5.71 16.29
N LEU A 50 -7.30 6.66 15.69
CA LEU A 50 -7.62 6.69 14.27
C LEU A 50 -7.05 7.96 13.66
N ASP A 51 -6.18 7.81 12.69
CA ASP A 51 -5.51 8.92 11.99
C ASP A 51 -5.17 8.45 10.58
N ASP A 52 -6.02 8.80 9.62
CA ASP A 52 -5.88 8.32 8.25
C ASP A 52 -4.65 8.92 7.54
N VAL A 53 -4.20 10.11 7.91
CA VAL A 53 -2.97 10.68 7.35
C VAL A 53 -1.76 9.88 7.80
N ALA A 54 -1.66 9.59 9.08
CA ALA A 54 -0.57 8.77 9.62
C ALA A 54 -0.58 7.37 9.03
N LEU A 55 -1.77 6.77 8.90
CA LEU A 55 -1.93 5.46 8.27
C LEU A 55 -1.49 5.50 6.81
N ALA A 56 -1.91 6.53 6.06
CA ALA A 56 -1.55 6.68 4.65
C ALA A 56 -0.04 6.73 4.47
N GLU A 57 0.67 7.45 5.32
CA GLU A 57 2.13 7.53 5.27
C GLU A 57 2.78 6.18 5.57
N ALA A 58 2.26 5.44 6.55
CA ALA A 58 2.74 4.10 6.87
C ALA A 58 2.48 3.12 5.71
N LEU A 59 1.31 3.20 5.09
CA LEU A 59 0.96 2.36 3.93
C LEU A 59 1.85 2.69 2.73
N LYS A 60 2.16 3.97 2.52
CA LYS A 60 3.07 4.39 1.46
C LYS A 60 4.45 3.75 1.64
N ARG A 61 4.99 3.80 2.86
CA ARG A 61 6.29 3.18 3.15
C ARG A 61 6.26 1.66 2.92
N GLU A 62 5.24 0.98 3.43
CA GLU A 62 5.08 -0.46 3.24
C GLU A 62 4.97 -0.82 1.76
N ALA A 63 4.14 -0.09 1.03
CA ALA A 63 3.90 -0.34 -0.39
C ALA A 63 5.18 -0.18 -1.21
N THR A 64 5.94 0.89 -0.97
CA THR A 64 7.13 1.17 -1.76
C THR A 64 8.33 0.34 -1.34
N LYS A 65 8.59 0.19 -0.05
CA LYS A 65 9.81 -0.46 0.46
C LYS A 65 9.69 -1.97 0.61
N THR A 66 8.52 -2.46 0.97
CA THR A 66 8.30 -3.89 1.22
C THR A 66 7.65 -4.59 0.05
N LYS A 67 6.63 -3.97 -0.54
CA LYS A 67 5.88 -4.55 -1.65
C LYS A 67 6.39 -4.15 -3.02
N PHE A 68 7.24 -3.15 -3.10
CA PHE A 68 7.81 -2.62 -4.34
C PHE A 68 6.74 -2.21 -5.35
N LEU A 69 5.64 -1.65 -4.87
CA LEU A 69 4.60 -1.13 -5.73
C LEU A 69 5.05 0.17 -6.41
N SER A 70 4.59 0.39 -7.64
CA SER A 70 4.75 1.66 -8.31
C SER A 70 3.96 2.75 -7.58
N ARG A 71 4.15 4.00 -7.96
CA ARG A 71 3.34 5.11 -7.45
C ARG A 71 1.86 4.85 -7.69
N TYR A 72 1.50 4.42 -8.89
CA TYR A 72 0.13 4.07 -9.23
C TYR A 72 -0.40 2.91 -8.37
N GLY A 73 0.39 1.84 -8.23
CA GLY A 73 0.03 0.69 -7.40
C GLY A 73 -0.11 1.06 -5.93
N THR A 74 0.76 1.94 -5.43
CA THR A 74 0.69 2.44 -4.05
C THR A 74 -0.59 3.22 -3.81
N ARG A 75 -0.95 4.11 -4.75
CA ARG A 75 -2.21 4.87 -4.65
C ARG A 75 -3.42 3.95 -4.61
N ARG A 76 -3.46 2.95 -5.48
CA ARG A 76 -4.54 1.95 -5.49
C ARG A 76 -4.60 1.17 -4.18
N PHE A 77 -3.45 0.79 -3.66
CA PHE A 77 -3.36 0.07 -2.38
C PHE A 77 -3.96 0.91 -1.24
N MET A 78 -3.61 2.18 -1.17
CA MET A 78 -4.12 3.09 -0.15
C MET A 78 -5.65 3.26 -0.28
N LEU A 79 -6.14 3.48 -1.50
CA LEU A 79 -7.57 3.60 -1.75
C LEU A 79 -8.32 2.32 -1.36
N SER A 80 -7.74 1.15 -1.63
CA SER A 80 -8.36 -0.13 -1.25
C SER A 80 -8.46 -0.31 0.27
N ARG A 81 -7.61 0.37 1.02
CA ARG A 81 -7.61 0.36 2.48
C ARG A 81 -8.51 1.44 3.06
N GLY A 82 -9.27 2.15 2.22
CA GLY A 82 -10.25 3.13 2.66
C GLY A 82 -9.70 4.53 2.89
N ILE A 83 -8.48 4.82 2.43
CA ILE A 83 -7.94 6.17 2.48
C ILE A 83 -8.59 7.00 1.39
N THR A 84 -9.02 8.22 1.69
CA THR A 84 -9.67 9.10 0.72
C THR A 84 -8.66 9.63 -0.30
N ARG A 85 -9.16 10.03 -1.48
CA ARG A 85 -8.31 10.61 -2.52
C ARG A 85 -7.59 11.86 -2.04
N GLU A 86 -8.25 12.68 -1.24
CA GLU A 86 -7.67 13.91 -0.69
C GLU A 86 -6.44 13.60 0.15
N ILE A 87 -6.51 12.58 0.99
CA ILE A 87 -5.39 12.17 1.84
C ILE A 87 -4.30 11.51 0.99
N VAL A 88 -4.68 10.67 0.03
CA VAL A 88 -3.71 10.07 -0.90
C VAL A 88 -2.91 11.16 -1.61
N ASP A 89 -3.59 12.16 -2.13
CA ASP A 89 -2.92 13.27 -2.83
C ASP A 89 -2.03 14.09 -1.89
N LEU A 90 -2.44 14.21 -0.62
CA LEU A 90 -1.67 14.93 0.38
C LEU A 90 -0.31 14.27 0.68
N VAL A 91 -0.25 12.95 0.72
CA VAL A 91 0.97 12.21 1.09
C VAL A 91 1.90 11.93 -0.09
N PHE A 92 1.45 12.19 -1.32
CA PHE A 92 2.30 12.07 -2.51
C PHE A 92 2.80 13.45 -2.95
N SER A 93 4.12 13.54 -3.13
CA SER A 93 4.74 14.73 -3.70
C SER A 93 4.76 14.62 -5.24
N PRO A 94 4.56 15.73 -5.98
CA PRO A 94 4.71 15.72 -7.44
C PRO A 94 6.10 15.28 -7.91
N ASP A 95 7.11 15.44 -7.05
CA ASP A 95 8.52 15.14 -7.36
C ASP A 95 8.91 13.69 -7.07
N ASP A 96 7.98 12.82 -6.68
CA ASP A 96 8.26 11.41 -6.42
C ASP A 96 8.52 10.67 -7.73
N ALA A 97 9.75 10.77 -8.24
CA ALA A 97 10.19 10.10 -9.47
C ALA A 97 10.91 8.78 -9.16
N GLU A 98 10.44 8.04 -8.15
CA GLU A 98 11.14 6.87 -7.62
C GLU A 98 10.79 5.55 -8.31
N ASP A 99 9.86 5.56 -9.28
CA ASP A 99 9.39 4.32 -9.90
C ASP A 99 10.50 3.51 -10.56
N ILE A 100 11.39 4.17 -11.31
CA ILE A 100 12.46 3.46 -11.99
C ILE A 100 13.44 2.83 -10.98
N ASP A 101 13.78 3.53 -9.90
CA ASP A 101 14.67 3.01 -8.88
C ASP A 101 14.04 1.86 -8.12
N ASN A 102 12.75 1.99 -7.80
CA ASN A 102 12.02 0.95 -7.08
C ASN A 102 11.86 -0.31 -7.92
N ALA A 103 11.53 -0.14 -9.21
CA ALA A 103 11.46 -1.26 -10.15
C ALA A 103 12.82 -1.96 -10.29
N SER A 104 13.90 -1.18 -10.40
CA SER A 104 15.26 -1.72 -10.53
C SER A 104 15.65 -2.52 -9.28
N ARG A 105 15.33 -2.03 -8.09
CA ARG A 105 15.61 -2.76 -6.85
C ARG A 105 14.83 -4.06 -6.74
N LEU A 106 13.59 -4.06 -7.17
CA LEU A 106 12.79 -5.29 -7.20
C LEU A 106 13.40 -6.31 -8.16
N VAL A 107 13.78 -5.85 -9.34
CA VAL A 107 14.43 -6.71 -10.35
C VAL A 107 15.70 -7.33 -9.78
N GLU A 108 16.59 -6.54 -9.18
CA GLU A 108 17.83 -7.03 -8.59
C GLU A 108 17.55 -8.11 -7.52
N LYS A 109 16.56 -7.84 -6.66
CA LYS A 109 16.17 -8.78 -5.61
C LYS A 109 15.68 -10.11 -6.18
N LYS A 110 14.84 -10.05 -7.22
CA LYS A 110 14.26 -11.25 -7.83
C LYS A 110 15.27 -12.03 -8.69
N LEU A 111 16.21 -11.35 -9.33
CA LEU A 111 17.25 -12.02 -10.11
C LEU A 111 18.07 -13.00 -9.27
N ARG A 112 18.31 -12.67 -8.02
CA ARG A 112 19.04 -13.55 -7.10
C ARG A 112 18.31 -14.87 -6.88
N ILE A 113 16.97 -14.85 -6.99
CA ILE A 113 16.12 -16.02 -6.75
C ILE A 113 15.95 -16.87 -8.01
N ILE A 114 15.90 -16.23 -9.19
CA ILE A 114 15.61 -16.91 -10.47
C ILE A 114 16.83 -17.01 -11.38
N ASP A 115 18.03 -17.02 -10.78
CA ASP A 115 19.29 -16.99 -11.51
C ASP A 115 19.49 -18.19 -12.43
N ASP A 116 18.95 -19.36 -12.08
CA ASP A 116 19.08 -20.61 -12.86
C ASP A 116 18.19 -20.65 -14.10
N LEU A 117 17.28 -19.71 -14.30
CA LEU A 117 16.37 -19.73 -15.43
C LEU A 117 17.02 -19.17 -16.70
N PRO A 118 16.60 -19.63 -17.88
CA PRO A 118 17.06 -19.03 -19.15
C PRO A 118 16.67 -17.55 -19.22
N ALA A 119 17.48 -16.76 -19.91
CA ALA A 119 17.31 -15.30 -20.02
C ALA A 119 15.90 -14.89 -20.46
N GLU A 120 15.33 -15.59 -21.44
CA GLU A 120 14.00 -15.32 -21.94
C GLU A 120 12.91 -15.49 -20.87
N LYS A 121 13.03 -16.55 -20.06
CA LYS A 121 12.10 -16.81 -18.96
C LYS A 121 12.26 -15.79 -17.84
N LYS A 122 13.49 -15.39 -17.53
CA LYS A 122 13.76 -14.35 -16.55
C LYS A 122 13.06 -13.06 -16.93
N LYS A 123 13.26 -12.59 -18.16
CA LYS A 123 12.64 -11.36 -18.66
C LYS A 123 11.13 -11.42 -18.60
N ARG A 124 10.55 -12.53 -19.02
CA ARG A 124 9.10 -12.71 -19.00
C ARG A 124 8.53 -12.64 -17.59
N ARG A 125 9.14 -13.34 -16.64
CA ARG A 125 8.69 -13.35 -15.25
C ARG A 125 8.81 -11.97 -14.61
N LEU A 126 9.92 -11.30 -14.85
CA LEU A 126 10.14 -9.95 -14.32
C LEU A 126 9.17 -8.94 -14.92
N TYR A 127 8.92 -9.04 -16.23
CA TYR A 127 7.95 -8.19 -16.91
C TYR A 127 6.56 -8.35 -16.28
N GLN A 128 6.10 -9.59 -16.12
CA GLN A 128 4.80 -9.88 -15.54
C GLN A 128 4.70 -9.38 -14.09
N LEU A 129 5.75 -9.60 -13.31
CA LEU A 129 5.80 -9.14 -11.93
C LEU A 129 5.67 -7.62 -11.84
N LEU A 130 6.43 -6.89 -12.65
CA LEU A 130 6.41 -5.43 -12.66
C LEU A 130 5.06 -4.88 -13.11
N LEU A 131 4.41 -5.54 -14.07
CA LEU A 131 3.04 -5.16 -14.46
C LEU A 131 2.08 -5.30 -13.28
N ARG A 132 2.16 -6.42 -12.55
CA ARG A 132 1.29 -6.63 -11.37
C ARG A 132 1.54 -5.61 -10.28
N LYS A 133 2.78 -5.12 -10.16
CA LYS A 133 3.14 -4.08 -9.19
C LYS A 133 2.73 -2.68 -9.62
N GLY A 134 2.20 -2.54 -10.84
CA GLY A 134 1.63 -1.29 -11.33
C GLY A 134 2.57 -0.40 -12.13
N TYR A 135 3.75 -0.90 -12.51
CA TYR A 135 4.70 -0.11 -13.29
C TYR A 135 4.25 0.02 -14.75
N SER A 136 4.55 1.17 -15.37
CA SER A 136 4.29 1.38 -16.78
C SER A 136 5.24 0.54 -17.63
N VAL A 137 4.84 0.26 -18.89
CA VAL A 137 5.67 -0.48 -19.84
C VAL A 137 7.03 0.22 -20.01
N GLU A 138 7.04 1.55 -20.09
CA GLU A 138 8.26 2.34 -20.25
C GLU A 138 9.23 2.14 -19.08
N ILE A 139 8.72 2.17 -17.86
CA ILE A 139 9.52 1.93 -16.66
C ILE A 139 10.05 0.48 -16.64
N ILE A 140 9.19 -0.47 -16.99
CA ILE A 140 9.58 -1.88 -17.04
C ILE A 140 10.72 -2.09 -18.03
N GLU A 141 10.59 -1.56 -19.23
CA GLU A 141 11.62 -1.68 -20.26
C GLU A 141 12.94 -1.04 -19.81
N SER A 142 12.87 0.13 -19.18
CA SER A 142 14.07 0.80 -18.65
C SER A 142 14.73 -0.01 -17.55
N ALA A 143 13.96 -0.58 -16.64
CA ALA A 143 14.50 -1.41 -15.56
C ALA A 143 15.15 -2.69 -16.09
N LEU A 144 14.55 -3.32 -17.09
CA LEU A 144 15.10 -4.54 -17.69
C LEU A 144 16.34 -4.26 -18.54
N LYS A 145 16.41 -3.11 -19.21
CA LYS A 145 17.62 -2.71 -19.97
C LYS A 145 18.84 -2.53 -19.08
N ARG A 146 18.63 -1.98 -17.87
CA ARG A 146 19.73 -1.81 -16.91
C ARG A 146 20.38 -3.15 -16.53
N ILE A 147 19.62 -4.24 -16.58
CA ILE A 147 20.12 -5.58 -16.30
C ILE A 147 20.98 -6.08 -17.44
N ASP A 148 20.52 -5.92 -18.68
CA ASP A 148 21.25 -6.36 -19.87
C ASP A 148 22.60 -5.65 -19.96
N SER A 149 22.70 -4.38 -19.55
CA SER A 149 23.97 -3.63 -19.54
C SER A 149 24.91 -4.06 -18.43
N LYS A 150 24.42 -4.65 -17.34
CA LYS A 150 25.25 -5.16 -16.23
C LYS A 150 25.76 -6.58 -16.48
N GLU A 151 25.13 -7.33 -17.36
CA GLU A 151 25.53 -8.70 -17.71
C GLU A 151 26.64 -8.75 -18.80
N VAL A 152 26.96 -7.59 -19.37
CA VAL A 152 28.04 -7.43 -20.33
C VAL A 152 29.29 -6.93 -19.62
#